data_a9985b810ec748a52f86edde8e8aa91f
#
_entry.id   a9985b810ec748a52f86edde8e8aa91f
#
_cell.length_a   1.000
_cell.length_b   1.000
_cell.length_c   1.000
_cell.angle_alpha   90.00
_cell.angle_beta   90.00
_cell.angle_gamma   90.00
#
_symmetry.space_group_name_H-M   'P 1'
#
loop_
_entity.id
_entity.type
_entity.pdbx_description
1 polymer ?
#
loop_
_entity_poly.entity_id
_entity_poly.type
_entity_poly.pdbx_seq_one_letter_code
_entity_poly.pdbx_strand_id
1 'polypeptide(L)'
;DARWSGRAYSKDTKECYDGATYTTITALFRAYDSWAESVADHSAFLLANKRYAAVVGERDYKVACKAIKAAGYATDPGYPQKLIGLIEKYGLTVYDGKAEQEDKTSMNISITKKTSTHNTTAAAGRAIRYIVVHYTAGVTSKPGSAAGTASYFGGTSKQVSADFIVDDGGAVQYNGDIRNRYTWHCGGGKYNTKGGAYYGKATNRNTIGIEVCSTNDTGKMTVANDSHWCFTDKVVSNLVELVKYLMAEYGIDAAHVIRHYDVNG
;
A
#
# COMPACT_ATOMS: atom_id res chain seq x y z
N ASP A 1 -26.37 -5.52 5.75
CA ASP A 1 -26.03 -6.07 4.43
C ASP A 1 -25.93 -7.59 4.52
N ALA A 2 -26.77 -8.29 3.79
CA ALA A 2 -26.84 -9.76 3.80
C ALA A 2 -25.56 -10.46 3.30
N ARG A 3 -24.59 -9.72 2.77
CA ARG A 3 -23.30 -10.23 2.27
C ARG A 3 -22.15 -10.03 3.25
N TRP A 4 -22.37 -9.32 4.36
CA TRP A 4 -21.33 -9.08 5.34
C TRP A 4 -21.29 -10.20 6.38
N SER A 5 -20.20 -10.93 6.45
CA SER A 5 -19.94 -11.99 7.43
C SER A 5 -18.96 -11.60 8.55
N GLY A 6 -18.43 -10.36 8.50
CA GLY A 6 -17.51 -9.84 9.50
C GLY A 6 -18.23 -9.29 10.74
N ARG A 7 -17.45 -8.73 11.66
CA ARG A 7 -17.97 -8.09 12.86
C ARG A 7 -18.84 -6.87 12.53
N ALA A 8 -19.85 -6.63 13.32
CA ALA A 8 -20.71 -5.47 13.22
C ALA A 8 -20.99 -4.88 14.62
N TYR A 9 -21.34 -3.60 14.67
CA TYR A 9 -21.78 -2.92 15.89
C TYR A 9 -23.02 -2.09 15.62
N SER A 10 -23.87 -1.98 16.65
CA SER A 10 -25.08 -1.14 16.61
C SER A 10 -24.73 0.29 16.99
N LYS A 11 -25.28 1.25 16.24
CA LYS A 11 -25.16 2.68 16.54
C LYS A 11 -26.39 3.42 16.08
N ASP A 12 -26.80 4.42 16.86
CA ASP A 12 -27.85 5.34 16.45
C ASP A 12 -27.34 6.27 15.35
N THR A 13 -28.13 6.41 14.32
CA THR A 13 -27.90 7.29 13.18
C THR A 13 -29.16 8.06 12.83
N LYS A 14 -29.02 9.22 12.21
CA LYS A 14 -30.14 10.06 11.76
C LYS A 14 -30.38 9.85 10.28
N GLU A 15 -31.60 9.50 9.93
CA GLU A 15 -32.06 9.32 8.56
C GLU A 15 -33.10 10.37 8.21
N CYS A 16 -33.17 10.78 6.94
CA CYS A 16 -34.12 11.77 6.45
C CYS A 16 -34.77 11.27 5.16
N TYR A 17 -35.91 10.61 5.29
CA TYR A 17 -36.60 9.96 4.17
C TYR A 17 -37.50 10.89 3.40
N ASP A 18 -38.03 11.95 4.02
CA ASP A 18 -38.94 12.94 3.44
C ASP A 18 -38.24 14.22 2.95
N GLY A 19 -36.92 14.30 3.13
CA GLY A 19 -36.12 15.48 2.78
C GLY A 19 -36.19 16.65 3.76
N ALA A 20 -36.94 16.51 4.87
CA ALA A 20 -37.18 17.60 5.85
C ALA A 20 -36.96 17.14 7.30
N THR A 21 -37.41 15.95 7.67
CA THR A 21 -37.45 15.47 9.04
C THR A 21 -36.42 14.40 9.29
N TYR A 22 -35.60 14.60 10.33
CA TYR A 22 -34.60 13.59 10.74
C TYR A 22 -35.18 12.66 11.80
N THR A 23 -35.17 11.37 11.51
CA THR A 23 -35.55 10.31 12.43
C THR A 23 -34.31 9.56 12.90
N THR A 24 -34.19 9.35 14.20
CA THR A 24 -33.12 8.52 14.76
C THR A 24 -33.49 7.05 14.63
N ILE A 25 -32.64 6.27 14.04
CA ILE A 25 -32.76 4.80 13.98
C ILE A 25 -31.49 4.14 14.51
N THR A 26 -31.63 2.93 15.04
CA THR A 26 -30.47 2.10 15.37
C THR A 26 -30.10 1.26 14.15
N ALA A 27 -28.88 1.40 13.65
CA ALA A 27 -28.39 0.68 12.49
C ALA A 27 -27.15 -0.15 12.83
N LEU A 28 -26.94 -1.23 12.08
CA LEU A 28 -25.75 -2.07 12.16
C LEU A 28 -24.69 -1.55 11.18
N PHE A 29 -23.52 -1.28 11.71
CA PHE A 29 -22.35 -0.86 10.94
C PHE A 29 -21.30 -1.97 10.93
N ARG A 30 -20.60 -2.11 9.81
CA ARG A 30 -19.45 -3.01 9.69
C ARG A 30 -18.33 -2.55 10.62
N ALA A 31 -17.67 -3.48 11.29
CA ALA A 31 -16.50 -3.21 12.14
C ALA A 31 -15.26 -3.86 11.53
N TYR A 32 -14.17 -3.12 11.50
CA TYR A 32 -12.90 -3.51 10.87
C TYR A 32 -11.79 -3.47 11.90
N ASP A 33 -10.73 -4.26 11.65
CA ASP A 33 -9.54 -4.27 12.50
C ASP A 33 -8.58 -3.12 12.16
N SER A 34 -8.74 -2.51 10.99
CA SER A 34 -7.91 -1.38 10.56
C SER A 34 -8.66 -0.38 9.70
N TRP A 35 -8.15 0.86 9.65
CA TRP A 35 -8.62 1.88 8.71
C TRP A 35 -8.46 1.44 7.25
N ALA A 36 -7.37 0.73 6.94
CA ALA A 36 -7.10 0.25 5.58
C ALA A 36 -8.19 -0.74 5.11
N GLU A 37 -8.61 -1.67 5.96
CA GLU A 37 -9.72 -2.59 5.65
C GLU A 37 -11.03 -1.84 5.42
N SER A 38 -11.34 -0.85 6.26
CA SER A 38 -12.55 -0.04 6.11
C SER A 38 -12.57 0.71 4.77
N VAL A 39 -11.45 1.32 4.38
CA VAL A 39 -11.34 2.05 3.11
C VAL A 39 -11.41 1.10 1.93
N ALA A 40 -10.74 -0.06 1.99
CA ALA A 40 -10.77 -1.06 0.94
C ALA A 40 -12.18 -1.63 0.72
N ASP A 41 -12.89 -1.98 1.80
CA ASP A 41 -14.26 -2.50 1.72
C ASP A 41 -15.25 -1.44 1.20
N HIS A 42 -15.10 -0.17 1.63
CA HIS A 42 -15.89 0.93 1.09
C HIS A 42 -15.70 1.09 -0.42
N SER A 43 -14.47 1.05 -0.90
CA SER A 43 -14.16 1.15 -2.32
C SER A 43 -14.73 -0.04 -3.10
N ALA A 44 -14.56 -1.26 -2.57
CA ALA A 44 -15.13 -2.48 -3.16
C ALA A 44 -16.66 -2.44 -3.21
N PHE A 45 -17.30 -1.90 -2.16
CA PHE A 45 -18.75 -1.71 -2.13
C PHE A 45 -19.24 -0.77 -3.23
N LEU A 46 -18.57 0.35 -3.47
CA LEU A 46 -18.95 1.27 -4.56
C LEU A 46 -18.77 0.62 -5.92
N LEU A 47 -17.65 -0.08 -6.15
CA LEU A 47 -17.37 -0.76 -7.41
C LEU A 47 -18.33 -1.91 -7.70
N ALA A 48 -18.73 -2.67 -6.70
CA ALA A 48 -19.61 -3.83 -6.86
C ALA A 48 -21.07 -3.45 -7.12
N ASN A 49 -21.49 -2.23 -6.82
CA ASN A 49 -22.88 -1.80 -6.94
C ASN A 49 -23.07 -0.89 -8.15
N LYS A 50 -23.68 -1.41 -9.21
CA LYS A 50 -23.92 -0.70 -10.48
C LYS A 50 -24.61 0.66 -10.33
N ARG A 51 -25.41 0.88 -9.27
CA ARG A 51 -26.06 2.17 -9.01
C ARG A 51 -25.06 3.32 -8.76
N TYR A 52 -23.81 3.01 -8.36
CA TYR A 52 -22.75 3.98 -8.16
C TYR A 52 -21.83 4.16 -9.39
N ALA A 53 -22.18 3.58 -10.54
CA ALA A 53 -21.34 3.66 -11.75
C ALA A 53 -21.02 5.10 -12.16
N ALA A 54 -21.93 6.06 -11.93
CA ALA A 54 -21.69 7.47 -12.22
C ALA A 54 -20.70 8.16 -11.25
N VAL A 55 -20.31 7.50 -10.17
CA VAL A 55 -19.30 8.00 -9.22
C VAL A 55 -17.92 7.45 -9.57
N VAL A 56 -17.87 6.24 -10.11
CA VAL A 56 -16.63 5.56 -10.44
C VAL A 56 -15.95 6.26 -11.62
N GLY A 57 -14.75 6.79 -11.38
CA GLY A 57 -13.99 7.51 -12.41
C GLY A 57 -14.40 8.98 -12.60
N GLU A 58 -15.41 9.48 -11.86
CA GLU A 58 -15.75 10.91 -11.89
C GLU A 58 -14.67 11.73 -11.16
N ARG A 59 -14.14 12.75 -11.82
CA ARG A 59 -13.02 13.56 -11.34
C ARG A 59 -13.42 14.90 -10.77
N ASP A 60 -14.55 15.45 -11.22
CA ASP A 60 -15.12 16.59 -10.56
C ASP A 60 -15.76 16.15 -9.25
N TYR A 61 -15.08 16.42 -8.14
CA TYR A 61 -15.56 16.03 -6.81
C TYR A 61 -16.94 16.55 -6.49
N LYS A 62 -17.36 17.72 -7.05
CA LYS A 62 -18.70 18.28 -6.86
C LYS A 62 -19.74 17.47 -7.60
N VAL A 63 -19.41 16.99 -8.78
CA VAL A 63 -20.25 16.06 -9.56
C VAL A 63 -20.32 14.71 -8.85
N ALA A 64 -19.19 14.15 -8.42
CA ALA A 64 -19.13 12.89 -7.68
C ALA A 64 -19.96 12.91 -6.39
N CYS A 65 -19.87 13.98 -5.60
CA CYS A 65 -20.67 14.16 -4.37
C CYS A 65 -22.17 14.23 -4.63
N LYS A 66 -22.60 14.83 -5.74
CA LYS A 66 -24.00 14.83 -6.15
C LYS A 66 -24.45 13.46 -6.68
N ALA A 67 -23.60 12.81 -7.49
CA ALA A 67 -23.89 11.50 -8.06
C ALA A 67 -24.06 10.42 -6.98
N ILE A 68 -23.21 10.38 -5.95
CA ILE A 68 -23.32 9.40 -4.87
C ILE A 68 -24.61 9.59 -4.06
N LYS A 69 -25.04 10.83 -3.83
CA LYS A 69 -26.34 11.14 -3.20
C LYS A 69 -27.51 10.71 -4.08
N ALA A 70 -27.45 11.04 -5.37
CA ALA A 70 -28.49 10.66 -6.34
C ALA A 70 -28.63 9.13 -6.45
N ALA A 71 -27.53 8.40 -6.32
CA ALA A 71 -27.51 6.95 -6.26
C ALA A 71 -28.04 6.35 -4.93
N GLY A 72 -28.49 7.18 -4.00
CA GLY A 72 -29.12 6.73 -2.74
C GLY A 72 -28.14 6.21 -1.69
N TYR A 73 -26.90 6.72 -1.68
CA TYR A 73 -25.90 6.35 -0.67
C TYR A 73 -26.26 6.84 0.73
N ALA A 74 -26.84 8.03 0.82
CA ALA A 74 -27.30 8.63 2.07
C ALA A 74 -28.69 9.24 1.92
N THR A 75 -29.46 9.24 2.99
CA THR A 75 -30.81 9.86 3.02
C THR A 75 -30.74 11.37 3.24
N ASP A 76 -29.68 11.86 3.92
CA ASP A 76 -29.47 13.27 4.22
C ASP A 76 -29.46 14.15 2.95
N PRO A 77 -30.37 15.12 2.79
CA PRO A 77 -30.38 16.02 1.63
C PRO A 77 -29.14 16.91 1.56
N GLY A 78 -28.50 17.22 2.69
CA GLY A 78 -27.27 18.00 2.78
C GLY A 78 -25.98 17.20 2.57
N TYR A 79 -26.06 15.89 2.28
CA TYR A 79 -24.90 15.02 2.17
C TYR A 79 -23.86 15.51 1.16
N PRO A 80 -24.21 15.94 -0.07
CA PRO A 80 -23.23 16.45 -1.02
C PRO A 80 -22.46 17.66 -0.49
N GLN A 81 -23.15 18.61 0.14
CA GLN A 81 -22.53 19.82 0.67
C GLN A 81 -21.58 19.53 1.83
N LYS A 82 -21.92 18.56 2.67
CA LYS A 82 -21.05 18.08 3.75
C LYS A 82 -19.76 17.46 3.20
N LEU A 83 -19.85 16.61 2.16
CA LEU A 83 -18.69 16.04 1.52
C LEU A 83 -17.83 17.11 0.84
N ILE A 84 -18.44 18.02 0.06
CA ILE A 84 -17.74 19.13 -0.59
C ILE A 84 -17.00 19.97 0.44
N GLY A 85 -17.69 20.35 1.55
CA GLY A 85 -17.08 21.12 2.61
C GLY A 85 -15.89 20.43 3.28
N LEU A 86 -15.92 19.10 3.44
CA LEU A 86 -14.78 18.33 3.95
C LEU A 86 -13.62 18.29 2.95
N ILE A 87 -13.91 18.05 1.67
CA ILE A 87 -12.90 18.04 0.60
C ILE A 87 -12.19 19.40 0.53
N GLU A 88 -12.94 20.49 0.54
CA GLU A 88 -12.39 21.85 0.48
C GLU A 88 -11.63 22.22 1.76
N LYS A 89 -12.18 21.90 2.94
CA LYS A 89 -11.55 22.18 4.24
C LYS A 89 -10.18 21.51 4.39
N TYR A 90 -10.05 20.28 3.93
CA TYR A 90 -8.82 19.50 4.06
C TYR A 90 -7.97 19.50 2.78
N GLY A 91 -8.35 20.25 1.74
CA GLY A 91 -7.61 20.36 0.50
C GLY A 91 -7.45 19.03 -0.24
N LEU A 92 -8.45 18.13 -0.18
CA LEU A 92 -8.33 16.76 -0.67
C LEU A 92 -8.22 16.68 -2.20
N THR A 93 -8.57 17.74 -2.93
CA THR A 93 -8.43 17.83 -4.40
C THR A 93 -6.98 17.69 -4.87
N VAL A 94 -5.98 17.88 -4.01
CA VAL A 94 -4.57 17.64 -4.35
C VAL A 94 -4.29 16.18 -4.70
N TYR A 95 -5.18 15.27 -4.32
CA TYR A 95 -5.09 13.86 -4.64
C TYR A 95 -5.80 13.48 -5.95
N ASP A 96 -6.71 14.32 -6.47
CA ASP A 96 -7.48 14.05 -7.70
C ASP A 96 -6.64 14.28 -8.96
N GLY A 97 -5.68 15.21 -8.93
CA GLY A 97 -4.87 15.59 -10.09
C GLY A 97 -3.67 14.68 -10.36
N LYS A 98 -3.38 13.73 -9.48
CA LYS A 98 -2.20 12.86 -9.60
C LYS A 98 -2.46 11.52 -10.30
N ALA A 99 -3.70 11.17 -10.58
CA ALA A 99 -4.06 9.84 -11.09
C ALA A 99 -4.08 9.71 -12.62
N GLU A 100 -3.96 10.76 -13.43
CA GLU A 100 -4.17 10.66 -14.88
C GLU A 100 -3.20 11.35 -15.82
N GLN A 101 -2.11 11.88 -15.34
CA GLN A 101 -0.99 12.25 -16.21
C GLN A 101 0.35 11.78 -15.64
N GLU A 102 0.36 10.64 -14.99
CA GLU A 102 1.61 9.88 -14.98
C GLU A 102 1.71 9.23 -16.37
N ASP A 103 2.25 9.99 -17.31
CA ASP A 103 3.01 9.45 -18.41
C ASP A 103 3.79 8.26 -17.83
N LYS A 104 3.59 7.06 -18.39
CA LYS A 104 4.25 5.80 -17.93
C LYS A 104 5.78 5.90 -17.85
N THR A 105 6.34 7.08 -18.03
CA THR A 105 7.76 7.41 -18.12
C THR A 105 8.27 8.43 -17.11
N SER A 106 7.44 9.17 -16.37
CA SER A 106 7.94 10.14 -15.37
C SER A 106 7.86 9.59 -13.95
N MET A 107 8.87 8.81 -13.55
CA MET A 107 9.09 8.48 -12.14
C MET A 107 9.49 9.74 -11.36
N ASN A 108 8.74 10.08 -10.31
CA ASN A 108 9.11 11.15 -9.37
C ASN A 108 10.14 10.68 -8.32
N ILE A 109 10.76 9.52 -8.55
CA ILE A 109 11.80 8.96 -7.68
C ILE A 109 13.10 8.74 -8.48
N SER A 110 14.22 9.13 -7.89
CA SER A 110 15.54 8.78 -8.42
C SER A 110 15.85 7.32 -8.11
N ILE A 111 16.12 6.51 -9.13
CA ILE A 111 16.59 5.12 -8.97
C ILE A 111 18.05 5.03 -9.41
N THR A 112 18.93 4.81 -8.45
CA THR A 112 20.35 4.53 -8.72
C THR A 112 20.58 3.03 -8.86
N LYS A 113 21.31 2.63 -9.89
CA LYS A 113 21.66 1.22 -10.10
C LYS A 113 22.96 0.88 -9.36
N LYS A 114 22.87 -0.06 -8.42
CA LYS A 114 24.03 -0.71 -7.77
C LYS A 114 23.83 -2.21 -7.82
N THR A 115 23.84 -2.73 -9.04
CA THR A 115 23.43 -4.10 -9.34
C THR A 115 24.51 -5.12 -9.02
N SER A 116 24.07 -6.28 -8.52
CA SER A 116 24.92 -7.44 -8.26
C SER A 116 24.15 -8.72 -8.56
N THR A 117 24.87 -9.78 -8.91
CA THR A 117 24.32 -11.14 -8.98
C THR A 117 24.55 -11.92 -7.68
N HIS A 118 25.32 -11.37 -6.74
CA HIS A 118 25.53 -11.97 -5.43
C HIS A 118 24.20 -12.01 -4.66
N ASN A 119 23.95 -13.06 -3.91
CA ASN A 119 22.69 -13.27 -3.19
C ASN A 119 21.44 -13.15 -4.07
N THR A 120 21.54 -13.54 -5.33
CA THR A 120 20.41 -13.68 -6.23
C THR A 120 20.43 -15.06 -6.89
N THR A 121 19.31 -15.55 -7.36
CA THR A 121 19.20 -16.84 -8.04
C THR A 121 18.58 -16.67 -9.42
N ALA A 122 19.17 -17.31 -10.42
CA ALA A 122 18.62 -17.34 -11.78
C ALA A 122 17.25 -18.04 -11.81
N ALA A 123 16.29 -17.45 -12.51
CA ALA A 123 14.92 -17.95 -12.66
C ALA A 123 14.30 -17.34 -13.92
N ALA A 124 14.76 -17.78 -15.08
CA ALA A 124 14.34 -17.23 -16.37
C ALA A 124 12.81 -17.18 -16.51
N GLY A 125 12.31 -16.04 -16.95
CA GLY A 125 10.89 -15.82 -17.21
C GLY A 125 9.99 -15.97 -15.96
N ARG A 126 10.50 -15.67 -14.75
CA ARG A 126 9.71 -15.81 -13.52
C ARG A 126 8.42 -14.98 -13.57
N ALA A 127 7.32 -15.57 -13.15
CA ALA A 127 6.07 -14.85 -13.01
C ALA A 127 6.10 -14.00 -11.72
N ILE A 128 6.13 -12.69 -11.86
CA ILE A 128 6.12 -11.74 -10.74
C ILE A 128 4.66 -11.41 -10.44
N ARG A 129 4.23 -11.59 -9.18
CA ARG A 129 2.82 -11.45 -8.76
C ARG A 129 2.64 -10.52 -7.57
N TYR A 130 3.69 -10.32 -6.77
CA TYR A 130 3.61 -9.55 -5.53
C TYR A 130 4.79 -8.59 -5.39
N ILE A 131 4.55 -7.50 -4.67
CA ILE A 131 5.58 -6.64 -4.10
C ILE A 131 5.57 -6.88 -2.60
N VAL A 132 6.72 -7.23 -2.02
CA VAL A 132 6.86 -7.45 -0.58
C VAL A 132 7.71 -6.34 0.03
N VAL A 133 7.12 -5.60 0.94
CA VAL A 133 7.77 -4.49 1.64
C VAL A 133 8.36 -4.98 2.96
N HIS A 134 9.64 -4.69 3.16
CA HIS A 134 10.43 -4.96 4.35
C HIS A 134 10.97 -3.65 4.91
N TYR A 135 11.62 -3.71 6.06
CA TYR A 135 12.43 -2.63 6.58
C TYR A 135 13.75 -3.14 7.11
N THR A 136 14.80 -2.31 6.99
CA THR A 136 16.18 -2.71 7.24
C THR A 136 16.52 -2.96 8.71
N ALA A 137 15.65 -2.56 9.65
CA ALA A 137 15.95 -2.45 11.08
C ALA A 137 17.25 -1.63 11.35
N GLY A 138 17.56 -0.70 10.45
CA GLY A 138 18.64 0.27 10.60
C GLY A 138 18.16 1.54 11.31
N VAL A 139 19.06 2.29 11.86
CA VAL A 139 18.76 3.53 12.62
C VAL A 139 18.87 4.80 11.80
N THR A 140 18.98 4.69 10.48
CA THR A 140 19.10 5.85 9.59
C THR A 140 18.50 5.58 8.21
N SER A 141 17.73 6.54 7.72
CA SER A 141 17.20 6.57 6.34
C SER A 141 17.85 7.66 5.49
N LYS A 142 18.91 8.33 5.97
CA LYS A 142 19.58 9.41 5.25
C LYS A 142 20.03 8.97 3.85
N PRO A 143 20.13 9.89 2.87
CA PRO A 143 20.65 9.59 1.55
C PRO A 143 21.99 8.84 1.62
N GLY A 144 22.08 7.71 0.89
CA GLY A 144 23.22 6.79 0.93
C GLY A 144 23.04 5.56 1.81
N SER A 145 22.04 5.53 2.70
CA SER A 145 21.72 4.34 3.52
C SER A 145 21.33 3.15 2.65
N ALA A 146 20.53 3.36 1.60
CA ALA A 146 20.15 2.35 0.62
C ALA A 146 21.38 1.79 -0.12
N ALA A 147 22.32 2.64 -0.52
CA ALA A 147 23.56 2.22 -1.17
C ALA A 147 24.47 1.42 -0.22
N GLY A 148 24.48 1.75 1.07
CA GLY A 148 25.16 0.99 2.13
C GLY A 148 24.58 -0.42 2.28
N THR A 149 23.25 -0.54 2.34
CA THR A 149 22.53 -1.82 2.41
C THR A 149 22.77 -2.67 1.16
N ALA A 150 22.76 -2.07 -0.03
CA ALA A 150 23.11 -2.77 -1.27
C ALA A 150 24.55 -3.29 -1.25
N SER A 151 25.50 -2.53 -0.70
CA SER A 151 26.89 -2.99 -0.51
C SER A 151 26.96 -4.18 0.44
N TYR A 152 26.20 -4.15 1.53
CA TYR A 152 26.12 -5.27 2.47
C TYR A 152 25.60 -6.53 1.77
N PHE A 153 24.52 -6.45 0.98
CA PHE A 153 24.01 -7.58 0.21
C PHE A 153 25.06 -8.15 -0.77
N GLY A 154 25.86 -7.27 -1.38
CA GLY A 154 26.91 -7.66 -2.31
C GLY A 154 28.16 -8.29 -1.67
N GLY A 155 28.35 -8.10 -0.37
CA GLY A 155 29.54 -8.57 0.36
C GLY A 155 29.30 -9.61 1.44
N THR A 156 28.05 -9.84 1.84
CA THR A 156 27.73 -10.78 2.93
C THR A 156 27.67 -12.22 2.43
N SER A 157 28.13 -13.16 3.26
CA SER A 157 27.94 -14.61 3.06
C SER A 157 26.53 -15.10 3.45
N LYS A 158 25.72 -14.24 4.09
CA LYS A 158 24.34 -14.56 4.42
C LYS A 158 23.47 -14.52 3.15
N GLN A 159 22.55 -15.46 3.03
CA GLN A 159 21.55 -15.47 1.94
C GLN A 159 20.47 -14.43 2.22
N VAL A 160 20.75 -13.19 1.97
CA VAL A 160 19.85 -12.05 2.18
C VAL A 160 20.09 -10.99 1.11
N SER A 161 19.02 -10.50 0.50
CA SER A 161 19.04 -9.39 -0.45
C SER A 161 17.61 -8.94 -0.75
N ALA A 162 17.45 -7.78 -1.38
CA ALA A 162 16.17 -7.31 -1.94
C ALA A 162 16.40 -6.78 -3.35
N ASP A 163 15.33 -6.67 -4.13
CA ASP A 163 15.42 -6.13 -5.49
C ASP A 163 15.70 -4.63 -5.48
N PHE A 164 15.08 -3.93 -4.53
CA PHE A 164 15.26 -2.50 -4.29
C PHE A 164 15.48 -2.19 -2.80
N ILE A 165 16.16 -1.09 -2.56
CA ILE A 165 16.31 -0.50 -1.23
C ILE A 165 15.95 0.99 -1.35
N VAL A 166 15.19 1.55 -0.39
CA VAL A 166 14.70 2.93 -0.42
C VAL A 166 15.22 3.68 0.80
N ASP A 167 15.73 4.90 0.58
CA ASP A 167 16.10 5.87 1.62
C ASP A 167 15.55 7.28 1.29
N ASP A 168 15.89 8.28 2.06
CA ASP A 168 15.43 9.66 1.86
C ASP A 168 15.95 10.28 0.54
N GLY A 169 17.01 9.71 -0.06
CA GLY A 169 17.56 10.15 -1.33
C GLY A 169 16.89 9.53 -2.56
N GLY A 170 16.11 8.48 -2.39
CA GLY A 170 15.47 7.76 -3.47
C GLY A 170 15.57 6.24 -3.31
N ALA A 171 15.71 5.52 -4.42
CA ALA A 171 15.85 4.08 -4.43
C ALA A 171 17.19 3.62 -5.03
N VAL A 172 17.67 2.50 -4.56
CA VAL A 172 18.78 1.76 -5.15
C VAL A 172 18.26 0.44 -5.70
N GLN A 173 18.43 0.19 -6.99
CA GLN A 173 18.16 -1.10 -7.60
C GLN A 173 19.38 -2.01 -7.42
N TYR A 174 19.17 -3.12 -6.70
CA TYR A 174 20.20 -4.14 -6.48
C TYR A 174 20.13 -5.28 -7.49
N ASN A 175 18.93 -5.82 -7.77
CA ASN A 175 18.74 -6.85 -8.79
C ASN A 175 18.63 -6.20 -10.18
N GLY A 176 19.64 -6.38 -11.01
CA GLY A 176 19.69 -5.82 -12.37
C GLY A 176 18.81 -6.54 -13.38
N ASP A 177 18.31 -7.73 -13.06
CA ASP A 177 17.53 -8.57 -13.98
C ASP A 177 16.35 -9.22 -13.25
N ILE A 178 15.38 -8.39 -12.88
CA ILE A 178 14.24 -8.79 -12.06
C ILE A 178 13.37 -9.85 -12.74
N ARG A 179 13.28 -9.88 -14.08
CA ARG A 179 12.45 -10.86 -14.81
C ARG A 179 13.09 -12.26 -14.87
N ASN A 180 14.40 -12.35 -14.68
CA ASN A 180 15.13 -13.62 -14.82
C ASN A 180 15.94 -14.00 -13.57
N ARG A 181 15.89 -13.18 -12.52
CA ARG A 181 16.55 -13.44 -11.24
C ARG A 181 15.67 -13.03 -10.09
N TYR A 182 15.74 -13.75 -8.97
CA TYR A 182 15.08 -13.33 -7.72
C TYR A 182 16.11 -13.13 -6.61
N THR A 183 15.75 -12.31 -5.66
CA THR A 183 16.49 -11.98 -4.44
C THR A 183 16.01 -12.84 -3.25
N TRP A 184 16.81 -12.87 -2.19
CA TRP A 184 16.54 -13.67 -1.00
C TRP A 184 15.98 -12.79 0.11
N HIS A 185 14.65 -12.52 0.12
CA HIS A 185 14.03 -11.57 1.04
C HIS A 185 12.85 -12.12 1.86
N CYS A 186 11.97 -12.93 1.31
CA CYS A 186 10.78 -13.41 2.02
C CYS A 186 10.73 -14.93 2.18
N GLY A 187 11.78 -15.62 1.76
CA GLY A 187 11.84 -17.07 1.84
C GLY A 187 10.91 -17.78 0.86
N GLY A 188 10.27 -18.81 1.30
CA GLY A 188 9.39 -19.62 0.46
C GLY A 188 8.61 -20.64 1.27
N GLY A 189 8.44 -20.39 2.54
CA GLY A 189 7.64 -21.23 3.42
C GLY A 189 8.38 -22.41 4.06
N LYS A 190 9.67 -22.59 3.79
CA LYS A 190 10.40 -23.79 4.30
C LYS A 190 10.82 -23.67 5.77
N TYR A 191 10.99 -22.45 6.30
CA TYR A 191 11.64 -22.23 7.61
C TYR A 191 10.77 -21.53 8.63
N ASN A 192 9.53 -21.17 8.30
CA ASN A 192 8.64 -20.50 9.23
C ASN A 192 7.34 -21.29 9.42
N THR A 193 7.02 -21.58 10.67
CA THR A 193 5.81 -22.32 11.07
C THR A 193 4.61 -21.39 11.35
N LYS A 194 4.82 -20.07 11.30
CA LYS A 194 3.80 -19.06 11.60
C LYS A 194 3.73 -18.07 10.44
N GLY A 195 3.27 -18.53 9.28
CA GLY A 195 3.09 -17.68 8.10
C GLY A 195 1.82 -16.84 8.18
N GLY A 196 1.86 -15.67 7.56
CA GLY A 196 0.69 -14.82 7.32
C GLY A 196 -0.21 -15.37 6.21
N ALA A 197 -1.19 -14.57 5.78
CA ALA A 197 -2.19 -14.94 4.77
C ALA A 197 -1.59 -15.33 3.40
N TYR A 198 -0.37 -14.89 3.13
CA TYR A 198 0.36 -15.16 1.88
C TYR A 198 1.48 -16.20 2.02
N TYR A 199 1.58 -16.86 3.17
CA TYR A 199 2.52 -17.96 3.38
C TYR A 199 2.36 -19.05 2.33
N GLY A 200 3.46 -19.48 1.71
CA GLY A 200 3.46 -20.45 0.63
C GLY A 200 2.88 -19.97 -0.73
N LYS A 201 2.23 -18.80 -0.77
CA LYS A 201 1.72 -18.16 -2.00
C LYS A 201 2.73 -17.16 -2.56
N ALA A 202 3.21 -16.24 -1.71
CA ALA A 202 4.29 -15.31 -2.03
C ALA A 202 5.63 -15.93 -1.62
N THR A 203 6.58 -15.99 -2.54
CA THR A 203 7.90 -16.59 -2.38
C THR A 203 8.94 -15.72 -3.06
N ASN A 204 10.22 -15.87 -2.75
CA ASN A 204 11.29 -15.15 -3.46
C ASN A 204 11.14 -15.22 -5.00
N ARG A 205 10.62 -16.34 -5.52
CA ARG A 205 10.53 -16.59 -6.96
C ARG A 205 9.45 -15.76 -7.67
N ASN A 206 8.39 -15.36 -6.99
CA ASN A 206 7.25 -14.64 -7.59
C ASN A 206 6.99 -13.25 -7.00
N THR A 207 7.97 -12.71 -6.28
CA THR A 207 7.88 -11.41 -5.61
C THR A 207 9.00 -10.47 -6.04
N ILE A 208 8.77 -9.16 -5.92
CA ILE A 208 9.79 -8.12 -5.87
C ILE A 208 9.93 -7.70 -4.41
N GLY A 209 11.13 -7.77 -3.86
CA GLY A 209 11.43 -7.34 -2.50
C GLY A 209 11.91 -5.90 -2.45
N ILE A 210 11.35 -5.12 -1.54
CA ILE A 210 11.77 -3.73 -1.27
C ILE A 210 12.15 -3.62 0.21
N GLU A 211 13.39 -3.23 0.49
CA GLU A 211 13.86 -2.86 1.82
C GLU A 211 13.73 -1.35 2.03
N VAL A 212 13.02 -0.94 3.07
CA VAL A 212 12.86 0.47 3.44
C VAL A 212 13.84 0.79 4.56
N CYS A 213 14.71 1.76 4.36
CA CYS A 213 15.60 2.23 5.40
C CYS A 213 14.80 2.86 6.54
N SER A 214 14.75 2.18 7.67
CA SER A 214 14.07 2.65 8.87
C SER A 214 14.93 3.57 9.69
N THR A 215 14.30 4.28 10.61
CA THR A 215 14.93 4.97 11.74
C THR A 215 14.39 4.35 13.03
N ASN A 216 15.00 4.72 14.15
CA ASN A 216 14.52 4.34 15.48
C ASN A 216 14.60 5.60 16.35
N ASP A 217 13.51 5.96 17.01
CA ASP A 217 13.41 7.21 17.80
C ASP A 217 14.33 7.22 19.03
N THR A 218 14.78 6.04 19.48
CA THR A 218 15.81 5.93 20.52
C THR A 218 17.24 6.06 19.99
N GLY A 219 17.41 6.09 18.65
CA GLY A 219 18.72 6.12 17.99
C GLY A 219 19.53 4.82 18.13
N LYS A 220 18.92 3.74 18.61
CA LYS A 220 19.58 2.45 18.86
C LYS A 220 18.98 1.35 18.01
N MET A 221 19.80 0.38 17.63
CA MET A 221 19.31 -0.86 17.04
C MET A 221 18.67 -1.72 18.13
N THR A 222 17.45 -2.19 17.85
CA THR A 222 16.65 -3.01 18.75
C THR A 222 16.15 -4.27 18.01
N VAL A 223 15.30 -5.07 18.67
CA VAL A 223 14.69 -6.25 18.03
C VAL A 223 13.70 -5.84 16.93
N ALA A 224 13.48 -6.71 15.96
CA ALA A 224 12.68 -6.40 14.77
C ALA A 224 11.22 -5.99 15.06
N ASN A 225 10.63 -6.44 16.17
CA ASN A 225 9.27 -6.11 16.56
C ASN A 225 9.17 -4.97 17.60
N ASP A 226 10.22 -4.17 17.76
CA ASP A 226 10.23 -3.01 18.65
C ASP A 226 9.30 -1.91 18.12
N SER A 227 8.52 -1.29 19.02
CA SER A 227 7.59 -0.21 18.68
C SER A 227 8.25 1.13 18.32
N HIS A 228 9.57 1.26 18.54
CA HIS A 228 10.35 2.47 18.27
C HIS A 228 10.84 2.59 16.82
N TRP A 229 10.60 1.57 15.99
CA TRP A 229 10.88 1.68 14.57
C TRP A 229 9.93 2.67 13.89
N CYS A 230 10.50 3.61 13.16
CA CYS A 230 9.76 4.65 12.45
C CYS A 230 10.37 4.93 11.07
N PHE A 231 9.67 5.72 10.29
CA PHE A 231 10.04 6.09 8.93
C PHE A 231 9.86 7.59 8.75
N THR A 232 10.76 8.23 8.02
CA THR A 232 10.58 9.64 7.65
C THR A 232 9.49 9.78 6.59
N ASP A 233 8.83 10.93 6.53
CA ASP A 233 7.86 11.21 5.47
C ASP A 233 8.50 11.10 4.08
N LYS A 234 9.79 11.43 3.97
CA LYS A 234 10.53 11.38 2.72
C LYS A 234 10.75 9.95 2.23
N VAL A 235 11.18 9.03 3.11
CA VAL A 235 11.37 7.62 2.72
C VAL A 235 10.02 6.97 2.38
N VAL A 236 8.94 7.33 3.09
CA VAL A 236 7.60 6.84 2.78
C VAL A 236 7.13 7.35 1.41
N SER A 237 7.32 8.65 1.13
CA SER A 237 7.00 9.21 -0.19
C SER A 237 7.77 8.52 -1.32
N ASN A 238 9.07 8.28 -1.14
CA ASN A 238 9.90 7.57 -2.11
C ASN A 238 9.45 6.12 -2.29
N LEU A 239 9.08 5.43 -1.21
CA LEU A 239 8.52 4.07 -1.27
C LEU A 239 7.24 4.02 -2.10
N VAL A 240 6.32 4.96 -1.86
CA VAL A 240 5.04 5.03 -2.59
C VAL A 240 5.28 5.22 -4.09
N GLU A 241 6.18 6.11 -4.47
CA GLU A 241 6.52 6.34 -5.89
C GLU A 241 7.17 5.10 -6.53
N LEU A 242 8.08 4.42 -5.83
CA LEU A 242 8.67 3.17 -6.32
C LEU A 242 7.61 2.07 -6.48
N VAL A 243 6.74 1.90 -5.50
CA VAL A 243 5.67 0.88 -5.55
C VAL A 243 4.74 1.14 -6.72
N LYS A 244 4.28 2.37 -6.93
CA LYS A 244 3.44 2.74 -8.09
C LYS A 244 4.12 2.41 -9.41
N TYR A 245 5.39 2.76 -9.55
CA TYR A 245 6.18 2.43 -10.73
C TYR A 245 6.22 0.90 -10.97
N LEU A 246 6.53 0.12 -9.94
CA LEU A 246 6.62 -1.33 -10.06
C LEU A 246 5.24 -1.98 -10.32
N MET A 247 4.18 -1.47 -9.73
CA MET A 247 2.80 -1.89 -10.02
C MET A 247 2.48 -1.72 -11.51
N ALA A 248 2.79 -0.56 -12.08
CA ALA A 248 2.56 -0.28 -13.50
C ALA A 248 3.44 -1.13 -14.42
N GLU A 249 4.74 -1.26 -14.10
CA GLU A 249 5.72 -2.00 -14.90
C GLU A 249 5.46 -3.51 -14.95
N TYR A 250 4.97 -4.08 -13.83
CA TYR A 250 4.78 -5.54 -13.71
C TYR A 250 3.31 -5.96 -13.70
N GLY A 251 2.36 -5.03 -13.82
CA GLY A 251 0.92 -5.32 -13.82
C GLY A 251 0.42 -5.86 -12.48
N ILE A 252 0.95 -5.34 -11.36
CA ILE A 252 0.61 -5.77 -10.00
C ILE A 252 -0.43 -4.79 -9.45
N ASP A 253 -1.55 -5.29 -8.95
CA ASP A 253 -2.56 -4.46 -8.28
C ASP A 253 -2.22 -4.20 -6.80
N ALA A 254 -2.92 -3.25 -6.18
CA ALA A 254 -2.65 -2.85 -4.80
C ALA A 254 -2.89 -3.97 -3.77
N ALA A 255 -3.77 -4.94 -4.06
CA ALA A 255 -4.03 -6.07 -3.17
C ALA A 255 -2.85 -7.06 -3.10
N HIS A 256 -1.92 -6.96 -4.06
CA HIS A 256 -0.72 -7.77 -4.14
C HIS A 256 0.56 -7.02 -3.67
N VAL A 257 0.38 -5.82 -3.10
CA VAL A 257 1.45 -5.12 -2.35
C VAL A 257 1.29 -5.47 -0.88
N ILE A 258 2.21 -6.27 -0.36
CA ILE A 258 2.09 -6.94 0.94
C ILE A 258 3.33 -6.69 1.80
N ARG A 259 3.21 -6.91 3.10
CA ARG A 259 4.34 -6.80 4.04
C ARG A 259 5.04 -8.15 4.19
N HIS A 260 6.28 -8.14 4.63
CA HIS A 260 6.97 -9.39 5.01
C HIS A 260 6.15 -10.19 6.04
N TYR A 261 5.57 -9.53 7.03
CA TYR A 261 4.70 -10.13 8.05
C TYR A 261 3.52 -10.92 7.46
N ASP A 262 2.99 -10.50 6.31
CA ASP A 262 1.88 -11.19 5.64
C ASP A 262 2.34 -12.50 4.97
N VAL A 263 3.65 -12.69 4.81
CA VAL A 263 4.28 -13.90 4.27
C VAL A 263 4.86 -14.75 5.41
N ASN A 264 5.76 -14.19 6.19
CA ASN A 264 6.49 -14.84 7.29
C ASN A 264 6.39 -13.95 8.53
N GLY A 265 5.36 -14.14 9.34
CA GLY A 265 5.14 -13.40 10.59
C GLY A 265 6.00 -13.89 11.75
#